data_ad8f7502f268b07da65a99c4319182d6
#
_entry.id   ad8f7502f268b07da65a99c4319182d6
#
_cell.length_a   1.000
_cell.length_b   1.000
_cell.length_c   1.000
_cell.angle_alpha   90.00
_cell.angle_beta   90.00
_cell.angle_gamma   90.00
#
_symmetry.space_group_name_H-M   'P 1'
#
loop_
_entity.id
_entity.type
_entity.pdbx_description
1 polymer ?
#
loop_
_entity_poly.entity_id
_entity_poly.type
_entity_poly.pdbx_seq_one_letter_code
_entity_poly.pdbx_strand_id
1 'polypeptide(L)'
;SFAIAGIPLSQPIMPEAVIALGCVPIAEYGTPSTEEIPDAVSEHLQYYDAVLLANHGALSFSDSLLSAYHKMESLDFYAQLLYQSKMLGGPKQLSDSQVQRLYEIRRQFGMTGKHPADLCPNAKAGKPSCHGCGGSCKCSSETDDVVAEITKKVLESLNK
;
A
#
# COMPACT_ATOMS: atom_id res chain seq x y z
N SER A 1 -13.54 8.85 7.98
CA SER A 1 -12.77 9.91 8.68
C SER A 1 -11.38 10.09 8.05
N PHE A 2 -10.59 9.03 7.86
CA PHE A 2 -9.22 9.12 7.31
C PHE A 2 -9.17 9.69 5.89
N ALA A 3 -10.09 9.26 5.01
CA ALA A 3 -10.22 9.81 3.67
C ALA A 3 -10.50 11.32 3.66
N ILE A 4 -11.34 11.79 4.57
CA ILE A 4 -11.66 13.22 4.72
C ILE A 4 -10.47 13.99 5.31
N ALA A 5 -9.73 13.37 6.20
CA ALA A 5 -8.55 13.97 6.81
C ALA A 5 -7.29 13.93 5.91
N GLY A 6 -7.37 13.29 4.74
CA GLY A 6 -6.23 13.12 3.85
C GLY A 6 -5.12 12.22 4.42
N ILE A 7 -5.47 11.28 5.31
CA ILE A 7 -4.48 10.46 6.01
C ILE A 7 -4.59 9.00 5.54
N PRO A 8 -3.54 8.44 4.93
CA PRO A 8 -3.52 7.03 4.55
C PRO A 8 -3.48 6.11 5.78
N LEU A 9 -3.90 4.86 5.60
CA LEU A 9 -3.81 3.82 6.62
C LEU A 9 -2.54 2.99 6.39
N SER A 10 -1.40 3.48 6.88
CA SER A 10 -0.09 2.92 6.60
C SER A 10 0.64 2.37 7.85
N GLN A 11 0.08 2.56 9.05
CA GLN A 11 0.74 2.17 10.28
C GLN A 11 0.50 0.69 10.59
N PRO A 12 1.54 -0.14 10.74
CA PRO A 12 1.38 -1.56 11.06
C PRO A 12 1.07 -1.74 12.55
N ILE A 13 -0.20 -1.60 12.93
CA ILE A 13 -0.64 -1.63 14.32
C ILE A 13 -1.30 -2.96 14.72
N MET A 14 -1.71 -3.76 13.73
CA MET A 14 -2.50 -4.96 13.96
C MET A 14 -2.11 -6.05 12.93
N PRO A 15 -1.80 -7.29 13.39
CA PRO A 15 -1.40 -8.37 12.49
C PRO A 15 -2.40 -8.66 11.37
N GLU A 16 -3.69 -8.66 11.69
CA GLU A 16 -4.76 -8.95 10.75
C GLU A 16 -4.81 -7.93 9.61
N ALA A 17 -4.67 -6.63 9.91
CA ALA A 17 -4.62 -5.59 8.91
C ALA A 17 -3.38 -5.69 8.02
N VAL A 18 -2.23 -6.01 8.60
CA VAL A 18 -0.98 -6.23 7.86
C VAL A 18 -1.10 -7.43 6.92
N ILE A 19 -1.71 -8.53 7.36
CA ILE A 19 -1.90 -9.74 6.55
C ILE A 19 -2.96 -9.50 5.46
N ALA A 20 -4.09 -8.88 5.78
CA ALA A 20 -5.20 -8.73 4.85
C ALA A 20 -4.98 -7.63 3.81
N LEU A 21 -4.48 -6.48 4.23
CA LEU A 21 -4.41 -5.26 3.42
C LEU A 21 -2.98 -4.76 3.19
N GLY A 22 -2.06 -5.01 4.14
CA GLY A 22 -0.74 -4.40 4.17
C GLY A 22 -0.83 -2.93 4.56
N CYS A 23 -1.05 -2.07 3.60
CA CYS A 23 -1.40 -0.67 3.81
C CYS A 23 -2.49 -0.23 2.82
N VAL A 24 -3.18 0.86 3.14
CA VAL A 24 -4.22 1.42 2.28
C VAL A 24 -3.82 2.85 1.93
N PRO A 25 -3.40 3.10 0.68
CA PRO A 25 -3.04 4.43 0.21
C PRO A 25 -4.28 5.33 0.09
N ILE A 26 -4.05 6.59 -0.17
CA ILE A 26 -5.09 7.56 -0.49
C ILE A 26 -4.90 8.05 -1.92
N ALA A 27 -5.93 7.91 -2.75
CA ALA A 27 -5.99 8.50 -4.07
C ALA A 27 -6.35 9.98 -3.96
N GLU A 28 -5.78 10.79 -4.85
CA GLU A 28 -6.07 12.21 -4.93
C GLU A 28 -7.57 12.47 -5.13
N TYR A 29 -7.98 13.68 -4.75
CA TYR A 29 -9.37 14.10 -4.94
C TYR A 29 -9.72 14.10 -6.42
N GLY A 30 -10.89 13.53 -6.73
CA GLY A 30 -11.53 13.62 -8.04
C GLY A 30 -12.99 14.08 -7.89
N THR A 31 -13.43 14.89 -8.82
CA THR A 31 -14.81 15.37 -8.86
C THR A 31 -15.75 14.21 -9.22
N PRO A 32 -16.80 13.96 -8.42
CA PRO A 32 -17.77 12.90 -8.73
C PRO A 32 -18.37 13.04 -10.13
N SER A 33 -18.58 11.90 -10.79
CA SER A 33 -19.10 11.82 -12.17
C SER A 33 -18.15 12.34 -13.27
N THR A 34 -16.86 12.43 -12.97
CA THR A 34 -15.80 12.72 -13.94
C THR A 34 -14.82 11.53 -14.02
N GLU A 35 -13.88 11.58 -14.98
CA GLU A 35 -12.80 10.58 -15.10
C GLU A 35 -11.68 10.78 -14.05
N GLU A 36 -11.69 11.86 -13.30
CA GLU A 36 -10.66 12.16 -12.30
C GLU A 36 -10.54 11.08 -11.22
N ILE A 37 -11.66 10.51 -10.76
CA ILE A 37 -11.65 9.43 -9.75
C ILE A 37 -11.07 8.14 -10.33
N PRO A 38 -11.55 7.60 -11.48
CA PRO A 38 -10.93 6.45 -12.11
C PRO A 38 -9.43 6.63 -12.37
N ASP A 39 -9.01 7.79 -12.85
CA ASP A 39 -7.60 8.09 -13.14
C ASP A 39 -6.75 8.03 -11.86
N ALA A 40 -7.16 8.75 -10.80
CA ALA A 40 -6.46 8.75 -9.52
C ALA A 40 -6.41 7.36 -8.87
N VAL A 41 -7.46 6.56 -8.99
CA VAL A 41 -7.53 5.20 -8.47
C VAL A 41 -6.61 4.26 -9.26
N SER A 42 -6.54 4.42 -10.58
CA SER A 42 -5.79 3.52 -11.48
C SER A 42 -4.32 3.40 -11.11
N GLU A 43 -3.71 4.46 -10.58
CA GLU A 43 -2.32 4.47 -10.13
C GLU A 43 -2.07 3.48 -8.97
N HIS A 44 -3.10 3.17 -8.19
CA HIS A 44 -3.01 2.29 -7.03
C HIS A 44 -3.42 0.84 -7.34
N LEU A 45 -4.23 0.61 -8.38
CA LEU A 45 -4.82 -0.69 -8.68
C LEU A 45 -3.81 -1.80 -8.99
N GLN A 46 -2.57 -1.45 -9.32
CA GLN A 46 -1.52 -2.44 -9.56
C GLN A 46 -1.01 -3.09 -8.27
N TYR A 47 -1.08 -2.36 -7.15
CA TYR A 47 -0.36 -2.70 -5.93
C TYR A 47 -1.26 -2.97 -4.73
N TYR A 48 -2.50 -2.51 -4.74
CA TYR A 48 -3.39 -2.52 -3.58
C TYR A 48 -4.77 -3.05 -3.95
N ASP A 49 -5.39 -3.73 -3.02
CA ASP A 49 -6.77 -4.20 -3.13
C ASP A 49 -7.77 -3.29 -2.38
N ALA A 50 -7.27 -2.24 -1.75
CA ALA A 50 -8.07 -1.21 -1.10
C ALA A 50 -7.37 0.16 -1.19
N VAL A 51 -8.15 1.20 -1.37
CA VAL A 51 -7.69 2.59 -1.55
C VAL A 51 -8.67 3.52 -0.85
N LEU A 52 -8.18 4.52 -0.12
CA LEU A 52 -8.99 5.64 0.32
C LEU A 52 -9.14 6.64 -0.83
N LEU A 53 -10.29 7.26 -0.94
CA LEU A 53 -10.58 8.32 -1.92
C LEU A 53 -10.66 9.64 -1.17
N ALA A 54 -9.75 10.57 -1.45
CA ALA A 54 -9.69 11.85 -0.74
C ALA A 54 -11.04 12.57 -0.73
N ASN A 55 -11.50 12.99 0.44
CA ASN A 55 -12.81 13.65 0.67
C ASN A 55 -14.04 12.86 0.22
N HIS A 56 -13.92 11.57 -0.08
CA HIS A 56 -15.03 10.77 -0.60
C HIS A 56 -15.32 9.56 0.30
N GLY A 57 -14.38 8.63 0.41
CA GLY A 57 -14.60 7.38 1.16
C GLY A 57 -13.50 6.35 0.93
N ALA A 58 -13.90 5.10 0.72
CA ALA A 58 -12.99 4.00 0.47
C ALA A 58 -13.49 3.12 -0.67
N LEU A 59 -12.57 2.51 -1.37
CA LEU A 59 -12.80 1.51 -2.40
C LEU A 59 -12.04 0.25 -2.03
N SER A 60 -12.71 -0.91 -2.12
CA SER A 60 -12.06 -2.23 -2.08
C SER A 60 -12.49 -3.05 -3.29
N PHE A 61 -11.62 -3.93 -3.72
CA PHE A 61 -11.89 -4.82 -4.83
C PHE A 61 -11.19 -6.18 -4.64
N SER A 62 -11.73 -7.19 -5.29
CA SER A 62 -11.21 -8.55 -5.26
C SER A 62 -11.81 -9.36 -6.42
N ASP A 63 -11.46 -10.63 -6.50
CA ASP A 63 -12.00 -11.61 -7.45
C ASP A 63 -13.46 -11.99 -7.19
N SER A 64 -14.01 -11.70 -6.01
CA SER A 64 -15.41 -11.87 -5.68
C SER A 64 -15.95 -10.72 -4.85
N LEU A 65 -17.27 -10.47 -4.95
CA LEU A 65 -17.94 -9.43 -4.16
C LEU A 65 -17.81 -9.70 -2.65
N LEU A 66 -17.92 -10.95 -2.22
CA LEU A 66 -17.79 -11.32 -0.81
C LEU A 66 -16.36 -11.04 -0.30
N SER A 67 -15.34 -11.38 -1.08
CA SER A 67 -13.96 -11.09 -0.75
C SER A 67 -13.67 -9.58 -0.69
N ALA A 68 -14.21 -8.80 -1.62
CA ALA A 68 -14.11 -7.34 -1.58
C ALA A 68 -14.81 -6.74 -0.36
N TYR A 69 -15.98 -7.28 0.00
CA TYR A 69 -16.70 -6.88 1.21
C TYR A 69 -15.88 -7.13 2.49
N HIS A 70 -15.27 -8.32 2.64
CA HIS A 70 -14.43 -8.61 3.79
C HIS A 70 -13.18 -7.70 3.87
N LYS A 71 -12.63 -7.30 2.74
CA LYS A 71 -11.54 -6.31 2.71
C LYS A 71 -12.03 -4.94 3.19
N MET A 72 -13.26 -4.54 2.82
CA MET A 72 -13.85 -3.28 3.29
C MET A 72 -14.12 -3.33 4.81
N GLU A 73 -14.64 -4.44 5.35
CA GLU A 73 -14.79 -4.62 6.80
C GLU A 73 -13.44 -4.51 7.52
N SER A 74 -12.41 -5.17 6.99
CA SER A 74 -11.05 -5.11 7.57
C SER A 74 -10.48 -3.70 7.53
N LEU A 75 -10.73 -2.96 6.44
CA LEU A 75 -10.32 -1.57 6.30
C LEU A 75 -11.02 -0.67 7.33
N ASP A 76 -12.34 -0.80 7.46
CA ASP A 76 -13.12 0.00 8.40
C ASP A 76 -12.71 -0.28 9.84
N PHE A 77 -12.55 -1.54 10.20
CA PHE A 77 -12.10 -1.94 11.53
C PHE A 77 -10.69 -1.42 11.84
N TYR A 78 -9.76 -1.53 10.89
CA TYR A 78 -8.41 -0.98 11.03
C TYR A 78 -8.45 0.54 11.23
N ALA A 79 -9.26 1.26 10.44
CA ALA A 79 -9.42 2.71 10.57
C ALA A 79 -9.98 3.10 11.96
N GLN A 80 -10.98 2.38 12.44
CA GLN A 80 -11.56 2.61 13.77
C GLN A 80 -10.52 2.41 14.88
N LEU A 81 -9.79 1.29 14.87
CA LEU A 81 -8.76 1.01 15.87
C LEU A 81 -7.61 2.01 15.82
N LEU A 82 -7.17 2.42 14.63
CA LEU A 82 -6.14 3.44 14.49
C LEU A 82 -6.61 4.79 15.06
N TYR A 83 -7.85 5.19 14.76
CA TYR A 83 -8.42 6.40 15.32
C TYR A 83 -8.51 6.35 16.84
N GLN A 84 -9.07 5.27 17.38
CA GLN A 84 -9.21 5.09 18.83
C GLN A 84 -7.85 5.07 19.55
N SER A 85 -6.86 4.36 18.98
CA SER A 85 -5.52 4.32 19.57
C SER A 85 -4.82 5.68 19.58
N LYS A 86 -5.07 6.53 18.58
CA LYS A 86 -4.57 7.92 18.56
C LYS A 86 -5.16 8.74 19.73
N MET A 87 -6.41 8.51 20.10
CA MET A 87 -7.03 9.15 21.26
C MET A 87 -6.44 8.69 22.60
N LEU A 88 -5.84 7.51 22.63
CA LEU A 88 -5.15 6.94 23.79
C LEU A 88 -3.66 7.31 23.87
N GLY A 89 -3.19 8.23 23.06
CA GLY A 89 -1.79 8.67 23.01
C GLY A 89 -0.98 8.13 21.84
N GLY A 90 -1.60 7.40 20.93
CA GLY A 90 -1.03 6.85 19.72
C GLY A 90 -0.80 5.33 19.76
N PRO A 91 -0.82 4.68 18.60
CA PRO A 91 -0.62 3.24 18.51
C PRO A 91 0.84 2.87 18.69
N LYS A 92 1.08 1.73 19.34
CA LYS A 92 2.37 1.06 19.30
C LYS A 92 2.47 0.26 18.01
N GLN A 93 3.33 0.67 17.11
CA GLN A 93 3.52 -0.01 15.84
C GLN A 93 4.32 -1.30 15.99
N LEU A 94 4.05 -2.26 15.13
CA LEU A 94 4.86 -3.47 14.96
C LEU A 94 6.22 -3.09 14.36
N SER A 95 7.26 -3.80 14.78
CA SER A 95 8.60 -3.64 14.20
C SER A 95 8.66 -4.24 12.78
N ASP A 96 9.65 -3.82 12.00
CA ASP A 96 9.88 -4.32 10.64
C ASP A 96 10.01 -5.84 10.60
N SER A 97 10.73 -6.41 11.56
CA SER A 97 10.90 -7.86 11.66
C SER A 97 9.58 -8.59 11.92
N GLN A 98 8.69 -7.99 12.72
CA GLN A 98 7.34 -8.51 12.95
C GLN A 98 6.48 -8.42 11.69
N VAL A 99 6.54 -7.29 10.98
CA VAL A 99 5.81 -7.10 9.71
C VAL A 99 6.28 -8.11 8.65
N GLN A 100 7.59 -8.32 8.50
CA GLN A 100 8.13 -9.31 7.56
C GLN A 100 7.64 -10.72 7.87
N ARG A 101 7.61 -11.09 9.15
CA ARG A 101 7.07 -12.40 9.58
C ARG A 101 5.59 -12.56 9.24
N LEU A 102 4.79 -11.48 9.34
CA LEU A 102 3.38 -11.50 8.96
C LEU A 102 3.20 -11.66 7.44
N TYR A 103 4.08 -11.08 6.65
CA TYR A 103 4.11 -11.29 5.19
C TYR A 103 4.43 -12.74 4.81
N GLU A 104 5.33 -13.39 5.57
CA GLU A 104 5.59 -14.83 5.39
C GLU A 104 4.37 -15.68 5.73
N ILE A 105 3.66 -15.35 6.82
CA ILE A 105 2.40 -16.01 7.22
C ILE A 105 1.33 -15.84 6.14
N ARG A 106 1.18 -14.64 5.58
CA ARG A 106 0.27 -14.40 4.45
C ARG A 106 0.54 -15.35 3.28
N ARG A 107 1.82 -15.51 2.91
CA ARG A 107 2.23 -16.44 1.84
C ARG A 107 1.93 -17.90 2.20
N GLN A 108 2.20 -18.30 3.44
CA GLN A 108 1.89 -19.66 3.92
C GLN A 108 0.40 -19.98 3.89
N PHE A 109 -0.45 -19.00 4.16
CA PHE A 109 -1.92 -19.15 4.07
C PHE A 109 -2.43 -19.16 2.63
N GLY A 110 -1.56 -18.95 1.62
CA GLY A 110 -1.98 -18.90 0.22
C GLY A 110 -2.96 -17.77 -0.07
N MET A 111 -2.92 -16.68 0.70
CA MET A 111 -3.84 -15.56 0.50
C MET A 111 -3.55 -14.90 -0.84
N THR A 112 -4.55 -14.84 -1.68
CA THR A 112 -4.51 -14.20 -3.01
C THR A 112 -4.84 -12.71 -2.92
N GLY A 113 -4.67 -12.01 -4.03
CA GLY A 113 -4.93 -10.58 -4.15
C GLY A 113 -3.65 -9.76 -4.14
N LYS A 114 -3.79 -8.49 -4.46
CA LYS A 114 -2.67 -7.55 -4.51
C LYS A 114 -2.28 -7.11 -3.11
N HIS A 115 -1.01 -7.16 -2.83
CA HIS A 115 -0.49 -6.80 -1.52
C HIS A 115 0.90 -6.18 -1.68
N PRO A 116 1.22 -5.10 -0.97
CA PRO A 116 2.52 -4.42 -1.09
C PRO A 116 3.72 -5.35 -0.88
N ALA A 117 3.56 -6.37 -0.02
CA ALA A 117 4.58 -7.37 0.24
C ALA A 117 4.96 -8.25 -0.96
N ASP A 118 4.01 -8.47 -1.87
CA ASP A 118 4.20 -9.37 -3.01
C ASP A 118 4.79 -8.63 -4.20
N LEU A 119 4.64 -7.32 -4.25
CA LEU A 119 4.92 -6.47 -5.40
C LEU A 119 6.18 -5.62 -5.25
N CYS A 120 6.63 -5.38 -4.01
CA CYS A 120 7.87 -4.65 -3.78
C CYS A 120 9.08 -5.60 -3.85
N PRO A 121 9.98 -5.47 -4.84
CA PRO A 121 11.19 -6.30 -4.93
C PRO A 121 12.07 -6.21 -3.68
N ASN A 122 12.05 -5.07 -3.01
CA ASN A 122 12.78 -4.84 -1.76
C ASN A 122 12.17 -5.56 -0.55
N ALA A 123 10.87 -5.89 -0.57
CA ALA A 123 10.25 -6.72 0.45
C ALA A 123 10.80 -8.15 0.44
N LYS A 124 11.21 -8.66 -0.73
CA LYS A 124 11.86 -9.97 -0.89
C LYS A 124 13.30 -9.98 -0.39
N ALA A 125 13.96 -8.84 -0.36
CA ALA A 125 15.37 -8.69 0.01
C ALA A 125 15.60 -8.31 1.49
N GLY A 126 14.56 -8.29 2.33
CA GLY A 126 14.66 -7.95 3.74
C GLY A 126 15.05 -6.49 4.02
N LYS A 127 14.96 -5.60 3.03
CA LYS A 127 15.21 -4.18 3.23
C LYS A 127 13.93 -3.46 3.66
N PRO A 128 13.95 -2.68 4.75
CA PRO A 128 12.78 -2.00 5.30
C PRO A 128 12.48 -0.73 4.50
N SER A 129 11.98 -0.83 3.29
CA SER A 129 11.77 0.34 2.44
C SER A 129 10.31 0.68 2.09
N CYS A 130 9.36 -0.07 2.63
CA CYS A 130 7.94 0.25 2.47
C CYS A 130 7.32 0.72 3.79
N HIS A 131 8.01 1.62 4.50
CA HIS A 131 7.42 2.36 5.58
C HIS A 131 6.63 3.54 5.01
N GLY A 132 5.35 3.40 5.10
CA GLY A 132 4.44 4.50 4.90
C GLY A 132 4.10 4.76 3.44
N CYS A 133 2.88 4.46 3.10
CA CYS A 133 2.20 4.98 1.93
C CYS A 133 1.95 6.51 2.06
N GLY A 134 2.86 7.21 2.67
CA GLY A 134 2.83 8.67 2.90
C GLY A 134 3.81 9.45 2.04
N GLY A 135 4.34 8.83 1.03
CA GLY A 135 5.22 9.47 0.05
C GLY A 135 5.48 8.45 -1.04
N SER A 136 5.17 8.81 -2.25
CA SER A 136 5.53 8.15 -3.50
C SER A 136 6.45 6.94 -3.26
N CYS A 137 5.88 5.75 -3.09
CA CYS A 137 6.66 4.53 -3.15
C CYS A 137 7.13 4.43 -4.61
N LYS A 138 8.23 5.10 -4.92
CA LYS A 138 9.02 4.80 -6.10
C LYS A 138 9.64 3.43 -5.82
N CYS A 139 8.85 2.37 -5.93
CA CYS A 139 9.40 1.10 -6.31
C CYS A 139 10.06 1.41 -7.67
N SER A 140 11.38 1.59 -7.66
CA SER A 140 12.13 1.65 -8.90
C SER A 140 11.71 0.43 -9.68
N SER A 141 11.02 0.64 -10.78
CA SER A 141 10.69 -0.43 -11.69
C SER A 141 12.01 -1.06 -12.15
N GLU A 142 12.03 -2.34 -12.45
CA GLU A 142 13.21 -2.97 -13.09
C GLU A 142 13.69 -2.15 -14.29
N THR A 143 12.81 -1.33 -14.89
CA THR A 143 13.13 -0.37 -15.94
C THR A 143 14.05 0.77 -15.45
N ASP A 144 13.93 1.27 -14.23
CA ASP A 144 14.77 2.36 -13.73
C ASP A 144 16.20 1.88 -13.45
N ASP A 145 16.35 0.64 -12.95
CA ASP A 145 17.67 0.03 -12.74
C ASP A 145 18.34 -0.29 -14.09
N VAL A 146 17.59 -0.79 -15.07
CA VAL A 146 18.08 -1.02 -16.43
C VAL A 146 18.45 0.29 -17.13
N VAL A 147 17.63 1.33 -16.98
CA VAL A 147 17.92 2.66 -17.54
C VAL A 147 19.17 3.26 -16.88
N ALA A 148 19.32 3.15 -15.58
CA ALA A 148 20.52 3.63 -14.86
C ALA A 148 21.79 2.88 -15.31
N GLU A 149 21.72 1.57 -15.49
CA GLU A 149 22.85 0.75 -15.97
C GLU A 149 23.21 1.07 -17.43
N ILE A 150 22.22 1.23 -18.31
CA ILE A 150 22.44 1.62 -19.69
C ILE A 150 23.03 3.03 -19.77
N THR A 151 22.49 3.98 -18.99
CA THR A 151 23.00 5.36 -18.94
C THR A 151 24.45 5.39 -18.48
N LYS A 152 24.81 4.62 -17.47
CA LYS A 152 26.20 4.50 -16.98
C LYS A 152 27.12 3.94 -18.08
N LYS A 153 26.73 2.87 -18.76
CA LYS A 153 27.53 2.28 -19.85
C LYS A 153 27.70 3.23 -21.04
N VAL A 154 26.67 4.00 -21.37
CA VAL A 154 26.75 5.01 -22.44
C VAL A 154 27.72 6.14 -22.07
N LEU A 155 27.62 6.66 -20.83
CA LEU A 155 28.54 7.71 -20.35
C LEU A 155 30.00 7.23 -20.28
N GLU A 156 30.25 5.98 -19.87
CA GLU A 156 31.58 5.38 -19.89
C GLU A 156 32.14 5.18 -21.30
N SER A 157 31.29 5.00 -22.30
CA SER A 157 31.70 4.88 -23.70
C SER A 157 31.98 6.21 -24.39
N LEU A 158 31.38 7.30 -23.93
CA LEU A 158 31.57 8.65 -24.47
C LEU A 158 32.82 9.36 -23.89
N ASN A 159 33.36 8.87 -22.78
CA ASN A 159 34.54 9.43 -22.13
C ASN A 159 35.86 8.70 -22.53
N LYS A 160 35.83 7.87 -23.58
CA LYS A 160 37.00 7.29 -24.25
C LYS A 160 37.27 7.95 -25.58
#